data_fc7584c5f40c1d25e6964807d9191b99
#
_entry.id   fc7584c5f40c1d25e6964807d9191b99
#
_cell.length_a   1.000
_cell.length_b   1.000
_cell.length_c   1.000
_cell.angle_alpha   90.00
_cell.angle_beta   90.00
_cell.angle_gamma   90.00
#
_symmetry.space_group_name_H-M   'P 1'
#
loop_
_entity.id
_entity.type
_entity.pdbx_description
1 polymer ?
#
loop_
_entity_poly.entity_id
_entity_poly.type
_entity_poly.pdbx_seq_one_letter_code
_entity_poly.pdbx_strand_id
1 'polypeptide(L)'
;MQAWQVHELGEPREVMRLADVGRPTPGEGQVLLRVRAANINFPDALMCRGQYQVRPPLPFTPGVEICGETEDGRRVIANPALPHGGFAEYALADAAALLPAPDALDDAEAAALHIGYQTAWFALHRRAHLEAGETLLVHAAAGGVGSAAVQLGKAAGATVIGVAGGADKAAVARELGCDVVIDRREQDVVAAVKEATGGRGADVIFDPVGGEAYTQSAKTVAFEGRIVIVGFASGTIPSPGLNHALIKNYAILGLHWGLYNTKNPKLVQHCHEQLTELAARGAIKPLVSERVPLAGAADAVQRVADGVTTGRVTVLPSLENGAAV
;
A
#
# COMPACT_ATOMS: atom_id res chain seq x y z
N MET A 1 6.26 6.69 27.13
CA MET A 1 6.72 6.35 25.78
C MET A 1 6.43 7.48 24.81
N GLN A 2 7.26 7.62 23.79
CA GLN A 2 6.99 8.58 22.72
C GLN A 2 5.93 8.03 21.76
N ALA A 3 4.92 8.85 21.44
CA ALA A 3 3.90 8.55 20.43
C ALA A 3 3.36 9.82 19.78
N TRP A 4 3.01 9.71 18.51
CA TRP A 4 2.28 10.76 17.82
C TRP A 4 0.80 10.70 18.23
N GLN A 5 0.23 11.87 18.54
CA GLN A 5 -1.17 12.03 18.90
C GLN A 5 -1.87 13.00 17.98
N VAL A 6 -3.09 12.64 17.54
CA VAL A 6 -4.01 13.48 16.79
C VAL A 6 -5.19 13.82 17.71
N HIS A 7 -5.31 15.09 18.10
CA HIS A 7 -6.38 15.59 19.00
C HIS A 7 -7.53 16.28 18.25
N GLU A 8 -7.28 16.70 17.02
CA GLU A 8 -8.24 17.33 16.12
C GLU A 8 -7.99 16.92 14.68
N LEU A 9 -8.98 17.06 13.80
CA LEU A 9 -8.85 16.68 12.40
C LEU A 9 -8.25 17.83 11.57
N GLY A 10 -7.37 17.48 10.62
CA GLY A 10 -6.71 18.43 9.74
C GLY A 10 -5.56 17.79 8.96
N GLU A 11 -4.69 18.63 8.41
CA GLU A 11 -3.50 18.15 7.70
C GLU A 11 -2.50 17.47 8.66
N PRO A 12 -1.91 16.33 8.29
CA PRO A 12 -1.02 15.57 9.18
C PRO A 12 0.05 16.42 9.88
N ARG A 13 0.74 17.27 9.14
CA ARG A 13 1.78 18.16 9.67
C ARG A 13 1.26 19.16 10.70
N GLU A 14 -0.03 19.53 10.60
CA GLU A 14 -0.66 20.51 11.48
C GLU A 14 -1.28 19.90 12.73
N VAL A 15 -1.79 18.65 12.63
CA VAL A 15 -2.57 18.05 13.72
C VAL A 15 -1.86 16.94 14.48
N MET A 16 -0.83 16.33 13.89
CA MET A 16 0.00 15.35 14.60
C MET A 16 0.94 16.07 15.57
N ARG A 17 0.98 15.60 16.82
CA ARG A 17 1.85 16.11 17.90
C ARG A 17 2.60 14.94 18.54
N LEU A 18 3.93 15.00 18.57
CA LEU A 18 4.74 14.04 19.30
C LEU A 18 4.64 14.32 20.80
N ALA A 19 4.28 13.32 21.58
CA ALA A 19 4.03 13.46 23.01
C ALA A 19 4.57 12.29 23.82
N ASP A 20 4.87 12.55 25.07
CA ASP A 20 5.07 11.51 26.07
C ASP A 20 3.72 11.04 26.59
N VAL A 21 3.40 9.76 26.35
CA VAL A 21 2.15 9.13 26.77
C VAL A 21 2.41 7.88 27.60
N GLY A 22 1.42 7.44 28.35
CA GLY A 22 1.48 6.16 29.05
C GLY A 22 1.64 5.00 28.05
N ARG A 23 2.39 3.98 28.42
CA ARG A 23 2.45 2.73 27.65
C ARG A 23 1.08 2.05 27.70
N PRO A 24 0.46 1.68 26.55
CA PRO A 24 -0.87 1.09 26.56
C PRO A 24 -0.86 -0.31 27.20
N THR A 25 -1.93 -0.65 27.89
CA THR A 25 -2.10 -1.95 28.53
C THR A 25 -2.98 -2.83 27.64
N PRO A 26 -2.55 -4.06 27.28
CA PRO A 26 -3.34 -4.97 26.48
C PRO A 26 -4.66 -5.33 27.18
N GLY A 27 -5.77 -5.27 26.43
CA GLY A 27 -7.04 -5.86 26.82
C GLY A 27 -7.13 -7.35 26.49
N GLU A 28 -8.30 -7.94 26.70
CA GLU A 28 -8.56 -9.34 26.34
C GLU A 28 -8.33 -9.58 24.83
N GLY A 29 -7.56 -10.60 24.50
CA GLY A 29 -7.20 -10.94 23.11
C GLY A 29 -6.18 -10.00 22.44
N GLN A 30 -5.68 -9.00 23.16
CA GLN A 30 -4.65 -8.09 22.66
C GLN A 30 -3.26 -8.44 23.18
N VAL A 31 -2.26 -8.05 22.40
CA VAL A 31 -0.85 -8.10 22.81
C VAL A 31 -0.22 -6.73 22.64
N LEU A 32 0.78 -6.47 23.47
CA LEU A 32 1.63 -5.31 23.37
C LEU A 32 2.83 -5.67 22.49
N LEU A 33 3.07 -4.83 21.49
CA LEU A 33 4.20 -4.96 20.59
C LEU A 33 5.14 -3.78 20.75
N ARG A 34 6.44 -4.05 20.87
CA ARG A 34 7.46 -3.04 20.67
C ARG A 34 7.56 -2.78 19.18
N VAL A 35 7.31 -1.55 18.74
CA VAL A 35 7.36 -1.19 17.32
C VAL A 35 8.82 -1.13 16.85
N ARG A 36 9.16 -1.96 15.87
CA ARG A 36 10.47 -1.99 15.22
C ARG A 36 10.47 -1.11 13.97
N ALA A 37 9.37 -1.16 13.22
CA ALA A 37 9.16 -0.36 12.02
C ALA A 37 7.65 -0.13 11.83
N ALA A 38 7.25 1.05 11.38
CA ALA A 38 5.88 1.38 11.02
C ALA A 38 5.84 2.03 9.64
N ASN A 39 5.14 1.41 8.69
CA ASN A 39 5.00 1.97 7.34
C ASN A 39 3.92 3.03 7.28
N ILE A 40 4.22 4.09 6.55
CA ILE A 40 3.25 5.14 6.25
C ILE A 40 2.37 4.70 5.09
N ASN A 41 1.08 4.79 5.30
CA ASN A 41 0.06 4.52 4.31
C ASN A 41 -0.78 5.78 4.01
N PHE A 42 -1.32 5.89 2.82
CA PHE A 42 -2.23 6.98 2.46
C PHE A 42 -3.45 7.09 3.40
N PRO A 43 -4.04 5.97 3.91
CA PRO A 43 -5.03 6.00 4.97
C PRO A 43 -4.63 6.75 6.25
N ASP A 44 -3.36 6.79 6.63
CA ASP A 44 -2.93 7.54 7.82
C ASP A 44 -3.22 9.04 7.67
N ALA A 45 -2.94 9.60 6.50
CA ALA A 45 -3.30 10.99 6.19
C ALA A 45 -4.82 11.19 6.11
N LEU A 46 -5.55 10.26 5.50
CA LEU A 46 -7.01 10.34 5.42
C LEU A 46 -7.68 10.27 6.80
N MET A 47 -7.14 9.50 7.73
CA MET A 47 -7.62 9.46 9.12
C MET A 47 -7.37 10.78 9.83
N CYS A 48 -6.19 11.39 9.67
CA CYS A 48 -5.93 12.75 10.19
C CYS A 48 -6.93 13.77 9.66
N ARG A 49 -7.31 13.68 8.38
CA ARG A 49 -8.30 14.55 7.73
C ARG A 49 -9.77 14.19 8.04
N GLY A 50 -10.04 13.06 8.73
CA GLY A 50 -11.39 12.53 8.93
C GLY A 50 -12.09 12.04 7.65
N GLN A 51 -11.33 11.75 6.61
CA GLN A 51 -11.81 11.38 5.27
C GLN A 51 -11.72 9.86 4.99
N TYR A 52 -11.30 9.09 5.98
CA TYR A 52 -11.22 7.63 5.85
C TYR A 52 -12.49 6.96 6.40
N GLN A 53 -12.80 5.76 5.92
CA GLN A 53 -13.96 4.98 6.39
C GLN A 53 -13.80 4.49 7.84
N VAL A 54 -12.56 4.31 8.31
CA VAL A 54 -12.26 4.04 9.72
C VAL A 54 -11.97 5.37 10.41
N ARG A 55 -12.74 5.67 11.46
CA ARG A 55 -12.64 6.92 12.22
C ARG A 55 -12.38 6.58 13.69
N PRO A 56 -11.11 6.52 14.11
CA PRO A 56 -10.79 6.30 15.51
C PRO A 56 -11.28 7.46 16.38
N PRO A 57 -11.60 7.21 17.67
CA PRO A 57 -11.89 8.29 18.60
C PRO A 57 -10.65 9.17 18.81
N LEU A 58 -10.87 10.46 19.01
CA LEU A 58 -9.80 11.40 19.40
C LEU A 58 -9.55 11.35 20.91
N PRO A 59 -8.29 11.42 21.38
CA PRO A 59 -7.08 11.41 20.58
C PRO A 59 -6.72 10.02 20.09
N PHE A 60 -6.03 9.91 18.94
CA PHE A 60 -5.49 8.65 18.44
C PHE A 60 -4.06 8.79 17.98
N THR A 61 -3.33 7.68 17.98
CA THR A 61 -2.01 7.51 17.33
C THR A 61 -2.24 6.92 15.94
N PRO A 62 -1.76 7.54 14.84
CA PRO A 62 -1.77 6.95 13.50
C PRO A 62 -0.75 5.81 13.37
N GLY A 63 -0.72 5.19 12.17
CA GLY A 63 0.17 4.07 11.85
C GLY A 63 -0.57 2.75 11.89
N VAL A 64 -1.07 2.33 10.72
CA VAL A 64 -1.95 1.15 10.58
C VAL A 64 -1.22 -0.13 10.24
N GLU A 65 0.10 -0.08 10.10
CA GLU A 65 0.92 -1.19 9.61
C GLU A 65 2.30 -1.18 10.28
N ILE A 66 2.63 -2.27 10.98
CA ILE A 66 3.90 -2.38 11.71
C ILE A 66 4.59 -3.74 11.52
N CYS A 67 5.91 -3.73 11.64
CA CYS A 67 6.70 -4.85 12.13
C CYS A 67 7.04 -4.57 13.59
N GLY A 68 6.73 -5.50 14.47
CA GLY A 68 6.93 -5.36 15.92
C GLY A 68 7.51 -6.60 16.54
N GLU A 69 7.88 -6.49 17.80
CA GLU A 69 8.42 -7.57 18.61
C GLU A 69 7.52 -7.79 19.81
N THR A 70 7.11 -9.04 20.02
CA THR A 70 6.37 -9.49 21.20
C THR A 70 7.28 -9.57 22.45
N GLU A 71 6.71 -9.68 23.64
CA GLU A 71 7.49 -9.80 24.89
C GLU A 71 8.37 -11.08 24.92
N ASP A 72 7.96 -12.14 24.24
CA ASP A 72 8.74 -13.37 24.07
C ASP A 72 9.76 -13.32 22.91
N GLY A 73 9.96 -12.13 22.28
CA GLY A 73 11.00 -11.89 21.28
C GLY A 73 10.65 -12.30 19.86
N ARG A 74 9.40 -12.67 19.57
CA ARG A 74 9.00 -12.99 18.18
C ARG A 74 8.84 -11.74 17.34
N ARG A 75 9.41 -11.75 16.13
CA ARG A 75 9.17 -10.74 15.11
C ARG A 75 7.84 -11.01 14.40
N VAL A 76 6.96 -10.02 14.40
CA VAL A 76 5.62 -10.14 13.84
C VAL A 76 5.24 -8.92 13.02
N ILE A 77 4.36 -9.12 12.04
CA ILE A 77 3.68 -8.07 11.31
C ILE A 77 2.27 -7.97 11.86
N ALA A 78 1.77 -6.75 12.03
CA ALA A 78 0.45 -6.52 12.58
C ALA A 78 -0.21 -5.24 12.03
N ASN A 79 -1.54 -5.22 12.09
CA ASN A 79 -2.32 -3.98 12.09
C ASN A 79 -2.53 -3.56 13.55
N PRO A 80 -2.03 -2.39 13.97
CA PRO A 80 -2.30 -1.89 15.30
C PRO A 80 -3.78 -1.69 15.57
N ALA A 81 -4.18 -2.00 16.81
CA ALA A 81 -5.54 -1.77 17.29
C ALA A 81 -5.73 -0.30 17.66
N LEU A 82 -6.41 0.45 16.79
CA LEU A 82 -6.73 1.85 17.04
C LEU A 82 -7.58 1.99 18.33
N PRO A 83 -7.35 3.03 19.13
CA PRO A 83 -6.62 4.25 18.83
C PRO A 83 -5.09 4.20 19.04
N HIS A 84 -4.48 3.05 19.29
CA HIS A 84 -3.05 2.89 19.60
C HIS A 84 -2.26 2.42 18.38
N GLY A 85 -2.10 3.30 17.38
CA GLY A 85 -1.39 3.01 16.14
C GLY A 85 0.13 2.92 16.26
N GLY A 86 0.78 2.62 15.16
CA GLY A 86 2.20 2.27 15.09
C GLY A 86 3.18 3.45 15.08
N PHE A 87 2.73 4.71 14.97
CA PHE A 87 3.68 5.84 15.08
C PHE A 87 3.97 6.15 16.55
N ALA A 88 4.49 5.14 17.22
CA ALA A 88 4.84 5.13 18.65
C ALA A 88 5.93 4.08 18.91
N GLU A 89 6.53 4.09 20.11
CA GLU A 89 7.47 3.05 20.53
C GLU A 89 6.79 1.70 20.81
N TYR A 90 5.52 1.72 21.20
CA TYR A 90 4.70 0.52 21.45
C TYR A 90 3.29 0.70 20.90
N ALA A 91 2.72 -0.38 20.40
CA ALA A 91 1.36 -0.45 19.89
C ALA A 91 0.63 -1.70 20.42
N LEU A 92 -0.70 -1.68 20.37
CA LEU A 92 -1.52 -2.86 20.64
C LEU A 92 -1.93 -3.52 19.31
N ALA A 93 -2.03 -4.84 19.33
CA ALA A 93 -2.56 -5.61 18.20
C ALA A 93 -3.42 -6.78 18.69
N ASP A 94 -4.30 -7.29 17.82
CA ASP A 94 -5.04 -8.52 18.08
C ASP A 94 -4.06 -9.72 17.99
N ALA A 95 -3.99 -10.50 19.05
CA ALA A 95 -3.11 -11.66 19.16
C ALA A 95 -3.41 -12.73 18.07
N ALA A 96 -4.68 -12.87 17.68
CA ALA A 96 -5.11 -13.84 16.68
C ALA A 96 -4.80 -13.39 15.22
N ALA A 97 -4.48 -12.11 15.02
CA ALA A 97 -4.19 -11.54 13.71
C ALA A 97 -2.70 -11.32 13.46
N LEU A 98 -1.83 -11.71 14.38
CA LEU A 98 -0.38 -11.59 14.19
C LEU A 98 0.11 -12.52 13.08
N LEU A 99 0.96 -11.99 12.22
CA LEU A 99 1.63 -12.74 11.14
C LEU A 99 3.14 -12.77 11.41
N PRO A 100 3.84 -13.92 11.24
CA PRO A 100 5.29 -13.97 11.39
C PRO A 100 5.97 -13.01 10.42
N ALA A 101 6.94 -12.23 10.85
CA ALA A 101 7.74 -11.43 9.94
C ALA A 101 8.70 -12.34 9.16
N PRO A 102 8.78 -12.24 7.81
CA PRO A 102 9.69 -13.06 7.02
C PRO A 102 11.15 -12.82 7.38
N ASP A 103 11.93 -13.88 7.58
CA ASP A 103 13.36 -13.79 7.92
C ASP A 103 14.20 -13.17 6.80
N ALA A 104 13.75 -13.27 5.55
CA ALA A 104 14.43 -12.72 4.39
C ALA A 104 14.32 -11.19 4.28
N LEU A 105 13.50 -10.55 5.11
CA LEU A 105 13.22 -9.11 5.08
C LEU A 105 13.67 -8.44 6.38
N ASP A 106 14.21 -7.23 6.28
CA ASP A 106 14.45 -6.41 7.47
C ASP A 106 13.12 -5.88 8.07
N ASP A 107 13.17 -5.16 9.21
CA ASP A 107 11.96 -4.72 9.89
C ASP A 107 11.13 -3.74 9.04
N ALA A 108 11.79 -2.86 8.28
CA ALA A 108 11.11 -1.90 7.42
C ALA A 108 10.48 -2.57 6.19
N GLU A 109 11.18 -3.50 5.57
CA GLU A 109 10.69 -4.30 4.45
C GLU A 109 9.55 -5.23 4.91
N ALA A 110 9.68 -5.86 6.09
CA ALA A 110 8.65 -6.71 6.66
C ALA A 110 7.37 -5.93 6.96
N ALA A 111 7.47 -4.74 7.56
CA ALA A 111 6.32 -3.85 7.73
C ALA A 111 5.69 -3.50 6.37
N ALA A 112 6.48 -3.21 5.33
CA ALA A 112 6.01 -2.84 3.99
C ALA A 112 5.31 -3.98 3.23
N LEU A 113 5.54 -5.22 3.64
CA LEU A 113 4.94 -6.39 3.00
C LEU A 113 3.42 -6.50 3.28
N HIS A 114 2.95 -6.02 4.42
CA HIS A 114 1.61 -6.35 4.90
C HIS A 114 0.50 -5.70 4.05
N ILE A 115 0.16 -4.45 4.27
CA ILE A 115 -0.98 -3.82 3.57
C ILE A 115 -0.73 -3.72 2.06
N GLY A 116 0.47 -3.27 1.67
CA GLY A 116 0.78 -3.01 0.27
C GLY A 116 0.76 -4.25 -0.60
N TYR A 117 1.50 -5.28 -0.20
CA TYR A 117 1.59 -6.51 -0.99
C TYR A 117 0.34 -7.37 -0.87
N GLN A 118 -0.29 -7.45 0.30
CA GLN A 118 -1.57 -8.15 0.41
C GLN A 118 -2.65 -7.46 -0.43
N THR A 119 -2.74 -6.13 -0.42
CA THR A 119 -3.66 -5.41 -1.30
C THR A 119 -3.43 -5.76 -2.77
N ALA A 120 -2.17 -5.74 -3.22
CA ALA A 120 -1.83 -6.10 -4.60
C ALA A 120 -2.12 -7.58 -4.90
N TRP A 121 -1.79 -8.50 -3.99
CA TRP A 121 -2.09 -9.92 -4.14
C TRP A 121 -3.59 -10.18 -4.26
N PHE A 122 -4.40 -9.61 -3.36
CA PHE A 122 -5.86 -9.74 -3.42
C PHE A 122 -6.44 -9.13 -4.70
N ALA A 123 -5.89 -7.99 -5.16
CA ALA A 123 -6.30 -7.37 -6.42
C ALA A 123 -6.03 -8.29 -7.61
N LEU A 124 -4.80 -8.76 -7.73
CA LEU A 124 -4.34 -9.49 -8.91
C LEU A 124 -4.82 -10.93 -8.92
N HIS A 125 -4.61 -11.67 -7.81
CA HIS A 125 -4.91 -13.11 -7.79
C HIS A 125 -6.34 -13.43 -7.37
N ARG A 126 -6.87 -12.74 -6.36
CA ARG A 126 -8.21 -13.06 -5.84
C ARG A 126 -9.33 -12.38 -6.58
N ARG A 127 -9.16 -11.11 -7.01
CA ARG A 127 -10.22 -10.34 -7.67
C ARG A 127 -10.13 -10.41 -9.18
N ALA A 128 -8.97 -10.15 -9.74
CA ALA A 128 -8.77 -10.13 -11.18
C ALA A 128 -8.46 -11.50 -11.79
N HIS A 129 -8.02 -12.48 -10.98
CA HIS A 129 -7.56 -13.78 -11.48
C HIS A 129 -6.54 -13.60 -12.60
N LEU A 130 -5.48 -12.81 -12.33
CA LEU A 130 -4.38 -12.57 -13.28
C LEU A 130 -3.69 -13.88 -13.65
N GLU A 131 -3.55 -14.12 -14.95
CA GLU A 131 -2.91 -15.32 -15.50
C GLU A 131 -1.56 -14.98 -16.16
N ALA A 132 -0.70 -15.99 -16.26
CA ALA A 132 0.58 -15.82 -16.97
C ALA A 132 0.34 -15.53 -18.46
N GLY A 133 1.12 -14.57 -19.00
CA GLY A 133 0.98 -14.12 -20.38
C GLY A 133 -0.03 -12.99 -20.58
N GLU A 134 -0.86 -12.66 -19.59
CA GLU A 134 -1.71 -11.46 -19.65
C GLU A 134 -0.91 -10.16 -19.54
N THR A 135 -1.48 -9.06 -20.00
CA THR A 135 -0.94 -7.72 -19.86
C THR A 135 -1.57 -7.04 -18.64
N LEU A 136 -0.73 -6.67 -17.68
CA LEU A 136 -1.11 -5.91 -16.47
C LEU A 136 -0.69 -4.44 -16.62
N LEU A 137 -1.64 -3.52 -16.59
CA LEU A 137 -1.39 -2.08 -16.47
C LEU A 137 -1.45 -1.67 -14.99
N VAL A 138 -0.40 -1.02 -14.49
CA VAL A 138 -0.32 -0.55 -13.10
C VAL A 138 -0.22 0.98 -13.08
N HIS A 139 -1.26 1.67 -12.59
CA HIS A 139 -1.17 3.09 -12.30
C HIS A 139 -0.38 3.34 -11.02
N ALA A 140 0.35 4.46 -10.96
CA ALA A 140 1.28 4.81 -9.89
C ALA A 140 2.29 3.69 -9.57
N ALA A 141 2.89 3.09 -10.62
CA ALA A 141 3.76 1.91 -10.55
C ALA A 141 4.94 2.03 -9.59
N ALA A 142 5.46 3.23 -9.35
CA ALA A 142 6.54 3.50 -8.40
C ALA A 142 6.04 3.87 -6.98
N GLY A 143 4.74 3.82 -6.71
CA GLY A 143 4.15 4.10 -5.40
C GLY A 143 4.08 2.86 -4.51
N GLY A 144 3.65 3.04 -3.25
CA GLY A 144 3.67 1.97 -2.24
C GLY A 144 2.92 0.69 -2.63
N VAL A 145 1.67 0.78 -3.13
CA VAL A 145 0.91 -0.40 -3.58
C VAL A 145 1.17 -0.74 -5.05
N GLY A 146 1.53 0.26 -5.87
CA GLY A 146 1.86 0.06 -7.28
C GLY A 146 3.14 -0.77 -7.46
N SER A 147 4.19 -0.49 -6.68
CA SER A 147 5.44 -1.26 -6.70
C SER A 147 5.23 -2.73 -6.32
N ALA A 148 4.33 -3.00 -5.38
CA ALA A 148 3.92 -4.36 -5.02
C ALA A 148 3.18 -5.05 -6.19
N ALA A 149 2.25 -4.32 -6.85
CA ALA A 149 1.50 -4.86 -7.99
C ALA A 149 2.43 -5.17 -9.19
N VAL A 150 3.44 -4.33 -9.45
CA VAL A 150 4.45 -4.59 -10.49
C VAL A 150 5.19 -5.90 -10.18
N GLN A 151 5.77 -6.03 -9.00
CA GLN A 151 6.55 -7.22 -8.65
C GLN A 151 5.70 -8.49 -8.63
N LEU A 152 4.49 -8.44 -8.09
CA LEU A 152 3.57 -9.59 -8.09
C LEU A 152 3.10 -9.95 -9.50
N GLY A 153 2.84 -8.95 -10.36
CA GLY A 153 2.54 -9.18 -11.78
C GLY A 153 3.68 -9.88 -12.51
N LYS A 154 4.93 -9.44 -12.28
CA LYS A 154 6.12 -10.10 -12.83
C LYS A 154 6.28 -11.53 -12.30
N ALA A 155 6.09 -11.73 -11.00
CA ALA A 155 6.16 -13.06 -10.37
C ALA A 155 5.07 -14.01 -10.90
N ALA A 156 3.93 -13.48 -11.35
CA ALA A 156 2.85 -14.24 -11.99
C ALA A 156 3.08 -14.51 -13.48
N GLY A 157 4.15 -13.97 -14.10
CA GLY A 157 4.45 -14.15 -15.52
C GLY A 157 3.65 -13.23 -16.45
N ALA A 158 3.13 -12.12 -15.95
CA ALA A 158 2.46 -11.11 -16.77
C ALA A 158 3.46 -10.18 -17.47
N THR A 159 3.03 -9.60 -18.60
CA THR A 159 3.66 -8.42 -19.20
C THR A 159 3.17 -7.18 -18.44
N VAL A 160 4.06 -6.44 -17.79
CA VAL A 160 3.70 -5.33 -16.91
C VAL A 160 3.99 -3.99 -17.58
N ILE A 161 2.93 -3.18 -17.72
CA ILE A 161 3.00 -1.78 -18.17
C ILE A 161 2.84 -0.90 -16.93
N GLY A 162 3.87 -0.14 -16.58
CA GLY A 162 3.85 0.78 -15.43
C GLY A 162 3.62 2.22 -15.85
N VAL A 163 2.63 2.90 -15.23
CA VAL A 163 2.43 4.34 -15.40
C VAL A 163 3.01 5.07 -14.19
N ALA A 164 3.93 6.00 -14.44
CA ALA A 164 4.59 6.81 -13.42
C ALA A 164 4.44 8.31 -13.73
N GLY A 165 4.79 9.17 -12.79
CA GLY A 165 4.73 10.63 -12.96
C GLY A 165 6.09 11.29 -12.78
N GLY A 166 6.81 11.48 -13.87
CA GLY A 166 8.13 12.07 -13.94
C GLY A 166 9.25 11.05 -14.05
N ALA A 167 10.40 11.51 -14.56
CA ALA A 167 11.53 10.67 -14.95
C ALA A 167 12.06 9.78 -13.81
N ASP A 168 12.17 10.32 -12.59
CA ASP A 168 12.68 9.57 -11.42
C ASP A 168 11.77 8.39 -11.07
N LYS A 169 10.45 8.63 -11.02
CA LYS A 169 9.48 7.55 -10.76
C LYS A 169 9.40 6.55 -11.92
N ALA A 170 9.63 7.01 -13.15
CA ALA A 170 9.71 6.13 -14.31
C ALA A 170 10.96 5.25 -14.27
N ALA A 171 12.11 5.77 -13.79
CA ALA A 171 13.31 4.97 -13.58
C ALA A 171 13.06 3.86 -12.55
N VAL A 172 12.47 4.19 -11.41
CA VAL A 172 12.11 3.21 -10.38
C VAL A 172 11.16 2.13 -10.92
N ALA A 173 10.16 2.50 -11.72
CA ALA A 173 9.25 1.52 -12.32
C ALA A 173 9.98 0.53 -13.24
N ARG A 174 11.02 0.98 -13.97
CA ARG A 174 11.88 0.08 -14.78
C ARG A 174 12.69 -0.88 -13.90
N GLU A 175 13.31 -0.36 -12.84
CA GLU A 175 14.08 -1.17 -11.88
C GLU A 175 13.23 -2.23 -11.18
N LEU A 176 11.94 -1.94 -10.94
CA LEU A 176 10.97 -2.90 -10.40
C LEU A 176 10.56 -4.00 -11.40
N GLY A 177 10.97 -3.89 -12.67
CA GLY A 177 10.76 -4.91 -13.69
C GLY A 177 9.57 -4.66 -14.62
N CYS A 178 9.03 -3.44 -14.72
CA CYS A 178 8.05 -3.12 -15.76
C CYS A 178 8.65 -3.34 -17.16
N ASP A 179 7.95 -4.07 -18.02
CA ASP A 179 8.37 -4.32 -19.40
C ASP A 179 8.22 -3.05 -20.25
N VAL A 180 7.20 -2.24 -19.94
CA VAL A 180 6.97 -0.93 -20.55
C VAL A 180 6.71 0.07 -19.42
N VAL A 181 7.33 1.26 -19.53
CA VAL A 181 7.11 2.35 -18.58
C VAL A 181 6.65 3.60 -19.31
N ILE A 182 5.52 4.13 -18.87
CA ILE A 182 4.89 5.34 -19.42
C ILE A 182 5.04 6.47 -18.40
N ASP A 183 5.77 7.53 -18.78
CA ASP A 183 5.77 8.76 -18.01
C ASP A 183 4.56 9.62 -18.43
N ARG A 184 3.54 9.67 -17.55
CA ARG A 184 2.29 10.40 -17.81
C ARG A 184 2.46 11.93 -17.90
N ARG A 185 3.64 12.46 -17.60
CA ARG A 185 3.95 13.89 -17.76
C ARG A 185 4.41 14.22 -19.16
N GLU A 186 4.98 13.24 -19.86
CA GLU A 186 5.59 13.39 -21.19
C GLU A 186 4.79 12.69 -22.29
N GLN A 187 3.97 11.68 -21.93
CA GLN A 187 3.31 10.80 -22.88
C GLN A 187 1.80 10.77 -22.67
N ASP A 188 1.04 10.63 -23.76
CA ASP A 188 -0.37 10.24 -23.70
C ASP A 188 -0.47 8.76 -23.29
N VAL A 189 -1.00 8.53 -22.10
CA VAL A 189 -1.10 7.18 -21.51
C VAL A 189 -1.93 6.25 -22.39
N VAL A 190 -3.04 6.74 -22.97
CA VAL A 190 -3.94 5.93 -23.80
C VAL A 190 -3.25 5.50 -25.08
N ALA A 191 -2.59 6.43 -25.77
CA ALA A 191 -1.83 6.14 -26.99
C ALA A 191 -0.70 5.15 -26.71
N ALA A 192 0.10 5.39 -25.66
CA ALA A 192 1.23 4.54 -25.31
C ALA A 192 0.81 3.11 -24.91
N VAL A 193 -0.27 2.94 -24.15
CA VAL A 193 -0.80 1.59 -23.83
C VAL A 193 -1.30 0.89 -25.10
N LYS A 194 -2.01 1.58 -25.97
CA LYS A 194 -2.47 0.99 -27.24
C LYS A 194 -1.29 0.57 -28.13
N GLU A 195 -0.28 1.39 -28.24
CA GLU A 195 0.95 1.05 -28.97
C GLU A 195 1.62 -0.20 -28.38
N ALA A 196 1.85 -0.21 -27.07
CA ALA A 196 2.49 -1.33 -26.37
C ALA A 196 1.70 -2.66 -26.46
N THR A 197 0.39 -2.58 -26.70
CA THR A 197 -0.49 -3.76 -26.77
C THR A 197 -1.00 -4.07 -28.20
N GLY A 198 -0.47 -3.42 -29.21
CA GLY A 198 -0.95 -3.56 -30.61
C GLY A 198 -2.43 -3.19 -30.77
N GLY A 199 -2.94 -2.26 -29.99
CA GLY A 199 -4.33 -1.81 -29.99
C GLY A 199 -5.29 -2.64 -29.14
N ARG A 200 -4.86 -3.81 -28.61
CA ARG A 200 -5.71 -4.73 -27.85
C ARG A 200 -6.12 -4.17 -26.48
N GLY A 201 -5.22 -3.48 -25.81
CA GLY A 201 -5.38 -3.00 -24.45
C GLY A 201 -4.84 -3.98 -23.39
N ALA A 202 -4.97 -3.61 -22.10
CA ALA A 202 -4.51 -4.40 -20.98
C ALA A 202 -5.60 -5.33 -20.46
N ASP A 203 -5.25 -6.58 -20.14
CA ASP A 203 -6.18 -7.59 -19.62
C ASP A 203 -6.59 -7.30 -18.19
N VAL A 204 -5.65 -6.82 -17.37
CA VAL A 204 -5.88 -6.40 -15.99
C VAL A 204 -5.33 -4.99 -15.80
N ILE A 205 -6.10 -4.14 -15.13
CA ILE A 205 -5.67 -2.79 -14.75
C ILE A 205 -5.78 -2.64 -13.24
N PHE A 206 -4.66 -2.28 -12.61
CA PHE A 206 -4.58 -1.98 -11.17
C PHE A 206 -4.65 -0.46 -10.97
N ASP A 207 -5.76 0.03 -10.41
CA ASP A 207 -6.01 1.46 -10.25
C ASP A 207 -6.15 1.88 -8.78
N PRO A 208 -5.06 2.40 -8.16
CA PRO A 208 -5.11 3.02 -6.83
C PRO A 208 -5.35 4.53 -6.87
N VAL A 209 -5.55 5.12 -8.06
CA VAL A 209 -5.52 6.57 -8.31
C VAL A 209 -6.92 7.15 -8.51
N GLY A 210 -7.75 6.50 -9.31
CA GLY A 210 -9.07 7.02 -9.70
C GLY A 210 -8.99 8.25 -10.62
N GLY A 211 -10.06 9.06 -10.66
CA GLY A 211 -10.11 10.27 -11.48
C GLY A 211 -9.75 10.01 -12.94
N GLU A 212 -8.78 10.77 -13.47
CA GLU A 212 -8.31 10.63 -14.87
C GLU A 212 -7.66 9.28 -15.15
N ALA A 213 -6.97 8.67 -14.16
CA ALA A 213 -6.40 7.33 -14.34
C ALA A 213 -7.48 6.29 -14.64
N TYR A 214 -8.65 6.38 -14.01
CA TYR A 214 -9.78 5.54 -14.35
C TYR A 214 -10.30 5.80 -15.77
N THR A 215 -10.39 7.07 -16.19
CA THR A 215 -10.81 7.44 -17.54
C THR A 215 -9.87 6.83 -18.60
N GLN A 216 -8.57 6.87 -18.35
CA GLN A 216 -7.55 6.24 -19.18
C GLN A 216 -7.69 4.71 -19.17
N SER A 217 -7.93 4.11 -18.00
CA SER A 217 -8.17 2.68 -17.82
C SER A 217 -9.34 2.19 -18.66
N ALA A 218 -10.48 2.88 -18.62
CA ALA A 218 -11.66 2.53 -19.39
C ALA A 218 -11.41 2.57 -20.91
N LYS A 219 -10.51 3.45 -21.41
CA LYS A 219 -10.12 3.54 -22.81
C LYS A 219 -9.12 2.46 -23.25
N THR A 220 -8.34 1.91 -22.29
CA THR A 220 -7.22 1.00 -22.54
C THR A 220 -7.44 -0.43 -22.04
N VAL A 221 -8.53 -0.72 -21.37
CA VAL A 221 -8.89 -2.08 -21.00
C VAL A 221 -9.21 -2.92 -22.23
N ALA A 222 -8.72 -4.16 -22.27
CA ALA A 222 -8.98 -5.13 -23.33
C ALA A 222 -10.44 -5.63 -23.31
N PHE A 223 -10.85 -6.30 -24.38
CA PHE A 223 -12.08 -7.10 -24.38
C PHE A 223 -12.00 -8.18 -23.29
N GLU A 224 -13.08 -8.32 -22.51
CA GLU A 224 -13.13 -9.18 -21.30
C GLU A 224 -12.09 -8.84 -20.23
N GLY A 225 -11.46 -7.66 -20.29
CA GLY A 225 -10.51 -7.19 -19.30
C GLY A 225 -11.16 -6.80 -17.98
N ARG A 226 -10.33 -6.53 -16.98
CA ARG A 226 -10.77 -6.21 -15.60
C ARG A 226 -10.03 -4.98 -15.09
N ILE A 227 -10.79 -3.99 -14.60
CA ILE A 227 -10.25 -2.82 -13.88
C ILE A 227 -10.48 -3.05 -12.41
N VAL A 228 -9.40 -3.15 -11.62
CA VAL A 228 -9.48 -3.29 -10.17
C VAL A 228 -9.31 -1.93 -9.52
N ILE A 229 -10.38 -1.45 -8.89
CA ILE A 229 -10.39 -0.21 -8.11
C ILE A 229 -9.85 -0.51 -6.73
N VAL A 230 -8.68 0.06 -6.41
CA VAL A 230 -7.97 -0.14 -5.15
C VAL A 230 -8.04 1.11 -4.26
N GLY A 231 -8.12 2.30 -4.87
CA GLY A 231 -8.18 3.55 -4.15
C GLY A 231 -8.41 4.76 -5.05
N PHE A 232 -8.41 5.92 -4.43
CA PHE A 232 -8.67 7.19 -5.09
C PHE A 232 -7.64 8.24 -4.65
N ALA A 233 -6.34 7.92 -4.84
CA ALA A 233 -5.24 8.80 -4.41
C ALA A 233 -5.24 10.17 -5.12
N SER A 234 -5.94 10.31 -6.26
CA SER A 234 -6.19 11.62 -6.90
C SER A 234 -7.17 12.51 -6.12
N GLY A 235 -7.85 11.98 -5.10
CA GLY A 235 -8.95 12.67 -4.41
C GLY A 235 -10.28 12.66 -5.18
N THR A 236 -10.31 12.14 -6.41
CA THR A 236 -11.51 12.13 -7.25
C THR A 236 -12.04 10.71 -7.43
N ILE A 237 -13.27 10.47 -6.94
CA ILE A 237 -13.98 9.21 -7.15
C ILE A 237 -14.62 9.26 -8.55
N PRO A 238 -14.27 8.35 -9.47
CA PRO A 238 -14.86 8.34 -10.80
C PRO A 238 -16.32 7.91 -10.76
N SER A 239 -17.12 8.50 -11.65
CA SER A 239 -18.54 8.15 -11.85
C SER A 239 -18.73 7.65 -13.29
N PRO A 240 -18.39 6.39 -13.58
CA PRO A 240 -18.42 5.86 -14.94
C PRO A 240 -19.86 5.65 -15.44
N GLY A 241 -20.08 5.93 -16.72
CA GLY A 241 -21.27 5.46 -17.41
C GLY A 241 -21.20 3.94 -17.61
N LEU A 242 -22.11 3.18 -17.02
CA LEU A 242 -22.12 1.71 -17.09
C LEU A 242 -22.28 1.16 -18.51
N ASN A 243 -22.85 1.97 -19.43
CA ASN A 243 -22.94 1.63 -20.84
C ASN A 243 -21.57 1.37 -21.48
N HIS A 244 -20.51 2.02 -20.98
CA HIS A 244 -19.16 1.81 -21.50
C HIS A 244 -18.65 0.39 -21.21
N ALA A 245 -18.86 -0.08 -19.97
CA ALA A 245 -18.52 -1.45 -19.60
C ALA A 245 -19.32 -2.49 -20.41
N LEU A 246 -20.62 -2.23 -20.64
CA LEU A 246 -21.48 -3.08 -21.45
C LEU A 246 -21.02 -3.16 -22.91
N ILE A 247 -20.70 -2.01 -23.53
CA ILE A 247 -20.31 -1.96 -24.96
C ILE A 247 -18.94 -2.62 -25.19
N LYS A 248 -17.99 -2.42 -24.27
CA LYS A 248 -16.63 -2.97 -24.38
C LYS A 248 -16.45 -4.34 -23.72
N ASN A 249 -17.48 -4.88 -23.03
CA ASN A 249 -17.42 -6.16 -22.33
C ASN A 249 -16.24 -6.27 -21.35
N TYR A 250 -16.08 -5.32 -20.43
CA TYR A 250 -15.08 -5.43 -19.36
C TYR A 250 -15.72 -5.36 -17.97
N ALA A 251 -15.00 -5.86 -16.96
CA ALA A 251 -15.45 -5.84 -15.55
C ALA A 251 -14.81 -4.69 -14.76
N ILE A 252 -15.57 -4.12 -13.82
CA ILE A 252 -15.08 -3.22 -12.78
C ILE A 252 -15.14 -3.95 -11.45
N LEU A 253 -14.00 -4.13 -10.80
CA LEU A 253 -13.84 -4.90 -9.57
C LEU A 253 -13.40 -3.98 -8.43
N GLY A 254 -14.18 -3.91 -7.36
CA GLY A 254 -13.77 -3.18 -6.15
C GLY A 254 -12.93 -4.05 -5.23
N LEU A 255 -11.94 -3.45 -4.56
CA LEU A 255 -11.17 -4.10 -3.51
C LEU A 255 -11.05 -3.18 -2.29
N HIS A 256 -11.57 -3.65 -1.15
CA HIS A 256 -11.24 -3.17 0.17
C HIS A 256 -10.56 -4.31 0.95
N TRP A 257 -9.23 -4.34 0.93
CA TRP A 257 -8.44 -5.41 1.56
C TRP A 257 -8.76 -5.58 3.06
N GLY A 258 -8.88 -4.48 3.80
CA GLY A 258 -9.15 -4.53 5.25
C GLY A 258 -10.39 -5.33 5.66
N LEU A 259 -11.39 -5.48 4.77
CA LEU A 259 -12.55 -6.34 5.03
C LEU A 259 -12.20 -7.83 5.13
N TYR A 260 -11.13 -8.27 4.48
CA TYR A 260 -10.73 -9.67 4.53
C TYR A 260 -10.23 -10.07 5.91
N ASN A 261 -9.66 -9.14 6.70
CA ASN A 261 -9.24 -9.42 8.09
C ASN A 261 -10.41 -9.93 8.95
N THR A 262 -11.63 -9.44 8.71
CA THR A 262 -12.82 -9.86 9.44
C THR A 262 -13.65 -10.91 8.73
N LYS A 263 -13.74 -10.85 7.39
CA LYS A 263 -14.62 -11.72 6.60
C LYS A 263 -13.96 -13.04 6.19
N ASN A 264 -12.64 -13.05 6.03
CA ASN A 264 -11.90 -14.24 5.63
C ASN A 264 -10.43 -14.20 6.12
N PRO A 265 -10.18 -14.23 7.44
CA PRO A 265 -8.82 -14.16 7.99
C PRO A 265 -7.93 -15.32 7.55
N LYS A 266 -8.49 -16.49 7.27
CA LYS A 266 -7.73 -17.64 6.74
C LYS A 266 -7.12 -17.34 5.37
N LEU A 267 -7.82 -16.58 4.52
CA LEU A 267 -7.27 -16.19 3.22
C LEU A 267 -6.17 -15.12 3.37
N VAL A 268 -6.27 -14.25 4.39
CA VAL A 268 -5.20 -13.28 4.73
C VAL A 268 -3.94 -14.02 5.15
N GLN A 269 -4.06 -15.05 5.99
CA GLN A 269 -2.95 -15.90 6.40
C GLN A 269 -2.33 -16.63 5.19
N HIS A 270 -3.15 -17.26 4.36
CA HIS A 270 -2.67 -17.93 3.14
C HIS A 270 -1.94 -16.96 2.20
N CYS A 271 -2.49 -15.75 1.99
CA CYS A 271 -1.81 -14.71 1.22
C CYS A 271 -0.43 -14.38 1.82
N HIS A 272 -0.36 -14.23 3.15
CA HIS A 272 0.90 -13.95 3.83
C HIS A 272 1.93 -15.06 3.64
N GLU A 273 1.53 -16.32 3.72
CA GLU A 273 2.38 -17.48 3.47
C GLU A 273 2.97 -17.43 2.05
N GLN A 274 2.15 -17.17 1.03
CA GLN A 274 2.61 -17.02 -0.35
C GLN A 274 3.57 -15.85 -0.55
N LEU A 275 3.28 -14.69 0.07
CA LEU A 275 4.18 -13.54 0.02
C LEU A 275 5.51 -13.82 0.71
N THR A 276 5.50 -14.54 1.83
CA THR A 276 6.71 -14.97 2.54
C THR A 276 7.57 -15.88 1.66
N GLU A 277 6.97 -16.83 0.96
CA GLU A 277 7.68 -17.70 0.00
C GLU A 277 8.27 -16.92 -1.17
N LEU A 278 7.53 -15.94 -1.71
CA LEU A 278 8.01 -15.08 -2.79
C LEU A 278 9.19 -14.22 -2.34
N ALA A 279 9.14 -13.67 -1.13
CA ALA A 279 10.23 -12.90 -0.52
C ALA A 279 11.46 -13.78 -0.27
N ALA A 280 11.28 -14.99 0.28
CA ALA A 280 12.37 -15.93 0.52
C ALA A 280 13.11 -16.34 -0.76
N ARG A 281 12.41 -16.38 -1.90
CA ARG A 281 13.00 -16.67 -3.22
C ARG A 281 13.59 -15.44 -3.91
N GLY A 282 13.47 -14.26 -3.30
CA GLY A 282 13.86 -12.98 -3.91
C GLY A 282 12.99 -12.55 -5.10
N ALA A 283 11.82 -13.17 -5.29
CA ALA A 283 10.88 -12.81 -6.36
C ALA A 283 10.16 -11.48 -6.09
N ILE A 284 10.04 -11.13 -4.82
CA ILE A 284 9.56 -9.81 -4.37
C ILE A 284 10.48 -9.27 -3.29
N LYS A 285 10.65 -7.95 -3.29
CA LYS A 285 11.33 -7.20 -2.24
C LYS A 285 10.64 -5.86 -2.06
N PRO A 286 10.04 -5.58 -0.89
CA PRO A 286 9.38 -4.31 -0.66
C PRO A 286 10.32 -3.12 -0.90
N LEU A 287 9.85 -2.18 -1.74
CA LEU A 287 10.59 -0.97 -2.05
C LEU A 287 10.46 0.03 -0.90
N VAL A 288 11.36 -0.03 0.07
CA VAL A 288 11.50 0.98 1.13
C VAL A 288 12.49 2.04 0.65
N SER A 289 11.96 3.18 0.20
CA SER A 289 12.77 4.27 -0.36
C SER A 289 13.33 5.22 0.69
N GLU A 290 12.71 5.23 1.87
CA GLU A 290 13.12 6.14 2.93
C GLU A 290 12.82 5.56 4.31
N ARG A 291 13.75 5.72 5.23
CA ARG A 291 13.61 5.40 6.65
C ARG A 291 13.72 6.68 7.45
N VAL A 292 12.72 6.98 8.27
CA VAL A 292 12.67 8.21 9.06
C VAL A 292 12.60 7.88 10.56
N PRO A 293 13.21 8.70 11.43
CA PRO A 293 13.03 8.56 12.87
C PRO A 293 11.58 8.84 13.27
N LEU A 294 11.18 8.42 14.46
CA LEU A 294 9.82 8.66 14.97
C LEU A 294 9.44 10.15 14.88
N ALA A 295 10.35 11.05 15.24
CA ALA A 295 10.10 12.50 15.19
C ALA A 295 9.77 13.03 13.78
N GLY A 296 10.19 12.34 12.72
CA GLY A 296 9.94 12.71 11.32
C GLY A 296 8.60 12.25 10.76
N ALA A 297 7.81 11.49 11.52
CA ALA A 297 6.61 10.84 10.98
C ALA A 297 5.56 11.81 10.43
N ALA A 298 5.26 12.92 11.10
CA ALA A 298 4.24 13.87 10.65
C ALA A 298 4.57 14.50 9.29
N ASP A 299 5.83 14.89 9.08
CA ASP A 299 6.31 15.40 7.79
C ASP A 299 6.25 14.31 6.71
N ALA A 300 6.67 13.10 7.05
CA ALA A 300 6.66 11.98 6.12
C ALA A 300 5.23 11.58 5.70
N VAL A 301 4.25 11.56 6.64
CA VAL A 301 2.84 11.34 6.33
C VAL A 301 2.30 12.42 5.38
N GLN A 302 2.66 13.69 5.62
CA GLN A 302 2.27 14.77 4.72
C GLN A 302 2.85 14.58 3.31
N ARG A 303 4.14 14.24 3.19
CA ARG A 303 4.77 14.00 1.87
C ARG A 303 4.16 12.82 1.11
N VAL A 304 3.74 11.77 1.82
CA VAL A 304 2.98 10.66 1.21
C VAL A 304 1.62 11.15 0.73
N ALA A 305 0.93 11.98 1.52
CA ALA A 305 -0.35 12.58 1.14
C ALA A 305 -0.24 13.50 -0.08
N ASP A 306 0.86 14.25 -0.19
CA ASP A 306 1.16 15.15 -1.32
C ASP A 306 1.62 14.38 -2.59
N GLY A 307 1.81 13.06 -2.48
CA GLY A 307 2.22 12.20 -3.61
C GLY A 307 3.64 12.46 -4.11
N VAL A 308 4.51 13.07 -3.30
CA VAL A 308 5.90 13.39 -3.70
C VAL A 308 6.89 12.28 -3.40
N THR A 309 6.49 11.25 -2.65
CA THR A 309 7.32 10.10 -2.31
C THR A 309 7.33 9.02 -3.40
N THR A 310 8.28 8.11 -3.29
CA THR A 310 8.41 6.91 -4.13
C THR A 310 8.43 5.70 -3.21
N GLY A 311 7.93 4.54 -3.62
CA GLY A 311 7.92 3.35 -2.79
C GLY A 311 7.22 3.54 -1.44
N ARG A 312 7.84 3.00 -0.40
CA ARG A 312 7.38 3.09 0.99
C ARG A 312 8.30 4.00 1.81
N VAL A 313 7.69 4.81 2.66
CA VAL A 313 8.39 5.55 3.71
C VAL A 313 8.08 4.87 5.03
N THR A 314 9.11 4.49 5.77
CA THR A 314 9.00 3.72 7.01
C THR A 314 9.55 4.51 8.19
N VAL A 315 8.75 4.59 9.24
CA VAL A 315 9.15 5.16 10.54
C VAL A 315 9.86 4.08 11.35
N LEU A 316 11.05 4.39 11.83
CA LEU A 316 11.83 3.54 12.73
C LEU A 316 11.95 4.21 14.10
N PRO A 317 11.20 3.77 15.14
CA PRO A 317 11.23 4.43 16.45
C PRO A 317 12.61 4.39 17.14
N SER A 318 13.46 3.43 16.80
CA SER A 318 14.82 3.31 17.32
C SER A 318 15.87 4.12 16.57
N LEU A 319 15.50 4.77 15.45
CA LEU A 319 16.44 5.57 14.67
C LEU A 319 16.66 6.93 15.37
N GLU A 320 17.91 7.30 15.61
CA GLU A 320 18.22 8.58 16.20
C GLU A 320 17.95 9.74 15.21
N ASN A 321 17.57 10.90 15.76
CA ASN A 321 17.34 12.10 14.97
C ASN A 321 18.66 12.54 14.29
N GLY A 322 18.69 12.51 12.95
CA GLY A 322 19.85 12.93 12.17
C GLY A 322 20.63 11.79 11.48
N ALA A 323 20.29 10.52 11.73
CA ALA A 323 20.80 9.40 10.96
C ALA A 323 19.92 9.20 9.70
N ALA A 324 20.38 9.69 8.55
CA ALA A 324 19.85 9.27 7.24
C ALA A 324 20.49 7.92 6.90
N VAL A 325 19.69 6.89 6.65
CA VAL A 325 20.09 5.57 6.14
C VAL A 325 19.40 5.30 4.81
#